data_487c82e467c68a811bbe34fbdbef0d50
#
_entry.id   487c82e467c68a811bbe34fbdbef0d50
#
_cell.length_a   1.000
_cell.length_b   1.000
_cell.length_c   1.000
_cell.angle_alpha   90.00
_cell.angle_beta   90.00
_cell.angle_gamma   90.00
#
_symmetry.space_group_name_H-M   'P 1'
#
loop_
_entity.id
_entity.type
_entity.pdbx_description
1 polymer ?
#
loop_
_entity_poly.entity_id
_entity_poly.type
_entity_poly.pdbx_seq_one_letter_code
_entity_poly.pdbx_strand_id
1 'polypeptide(L)'
;MSKSIPLSEPFFFGKEKDYVLDAIESTWISGSGKYLEKFESSIGEITDSPYVVACMNGTSALHLALTAAGVKSGDEVLAPTLTFILSLIHI
;
A
#
# COMPACT_ATOMS: atom_id res chain seq x y z
N MET A 1 -6.84 36.92 -5.90
CA MET A 1 -7.06 35.47 -6.03
C MET A 1 -6.42 34.73 -4.85
N SER A 2 -7.18 33.97 -4.13
CA SER A 2 -6.64 33.12 -3.09
C SER A 2 -5.95 31.90 -3.72
N LYS A 3 -4.73 31.59 -3.29
CA LYS A 3 -4.07 30.35 -3.65
C LYS A 3 -4.70 29.22 -2.84
N SER A 4 -5.14 28.16 -3.51
CA SER A 4 -5.55 26.94 -2.86
C SER A 4 -4.31 26.22 -2.31
N ILE A 5 -4.33 25.87 -1.04
CA ILE A 5 -3.29 25.06 -0.42
C ILE A 5 -3.85 23.66 -0.24
N PRO A 6 -3.30 22.64 -0.91
CA PRO A 6 -3.78 21.27 -0.74
C PRO A 6 -3.43 20.75 0.66
N LEU A 7 -4.26 19.85 1.18
CA LEU A 7 -4.00 19.18 2.46
C LEU A 7 -2.73 18.33 2.42
N SER A 8 -2.54 17.66 1.32
CA SER A 8 -1.33 16.90 1.02
C SER A 8 -1.11 16.84 -0.49
N GLU A 9 0.13 16.72 -0.89
CA GLU A 9 0.53 16.66 -2.29
C GLU A 9 1.64 15.63 -2.44
N PRO A 10 1.56 14.71 -3.42
CA PRO A 10 2.64 13.78 -3.68
C PRO A 10 3.92 14.53 -4.09
N PHE A 11 5.04 14.10 -3.57
CA PHE A 11 6.35 14.64 -3.87
C PHE A 11 7.30 13.53 -4.30
N PHE A 12 7.90 13.69 -5.47
CA PHE A 12 8.82 12.73 -6.06
C PHE A 12 10.22 13.34 -6.13
N PHE A 13 11.16 12.77 -5.40
CA PHE A 13 12.53 13.29 -5.30
C PHE A 13 13.61 12.24 -5.57
N GLY A 14 13.22 11.02 -5.89
CA GLY A 14 14.14 9.91 -6.13
C GLY A 14 14.00 9.30 -7.53
N LYS A 15 14.04 8.00 -7.59
CA LYS A 15 14.04 7.22 -8.83
C LYS A 15 12.64 6.75 -9.28
N GLU A 16 11.58 7.27 -8.71
CA GLU A 16 10.21 6.83 -8.95
C GLU A 16 9.87 6.85 -10.44
N LYS A 17 10.21 7.97 -11.10
CA LYS A 17 9.97 8.14 -12.54
C LYS A 17 10.73 7.12 -13.37
N ASP A 18 11.99 6.87 -13.03
CA ASP A 18 12.84 5.92 -13.75
C ASP A 18 12.32 4.49 -13.61
N TYR A 19 11.86 4.10 -12.44
CA TYR A 19 11.30 2.78 -12.20
C TYR A 19 9.96 2.58 -12.92
N VAL A 20 9.10 3.58 -12.93
CA VAL A 20 7.83 3.54 -13.66
C VAL A 20 8.09 3.43 -15.16
N LEU A 21 9.02 4.23 -15.68
CA LEU A 21 9.37 4.20 -17.09
C LEU A 21 9.95 2.85 -17.50
N ASP A 22 10.85 2.29 -16.71
CA ASP A 22 11.41 0.97 -16.95
C ASP A 22 10.34 -0.14 -16.91
N ALA A 23 9.38 -0.06 -15.99
CA ALA A 23 8.27 -0.99 -15.94
C ALA A 23 7.41 -0.94 -17.20
N ILE A 24 7.14 0.25 -17.72
CA ILE A 24 6.37 0.45 -18.97
C ILE A 24 7.17 -0.07 -20.17
N GLU A 25 8.43 0.30 -20.29
CA GLU A 25 9.29 -0.12 -21.42
C GLU A 25 9.51 -1.63 -21.44
N SER A 26 9.63 -2.26 -20.29
CA SER A 26 9.76 -3.72 -20.19
C SER A 26 8.45 -4.48 -20.34
N THR A 27 7.31 -3.78 -20.40
CA THR A 27 5.94 -4.32 -20.45
C THR A 27 5.49 -5.14 -19.23
N TRP A 28 6.27 -5.21 -18.18
CA TRP A 28 5.92 -5.88 -16.92
C TRP A 28 5.16 -4.93 -15.99
N ILE A 29 3.90 -4.72 -16.30
CA ILE A 29 3.00 -3.79 -15.57
C ILE A 29 1.79 -4.49 -14.92
N SER A 30 1.71 -5.80 -15.00
CA SER A 30 0.64 -6.57 -14.36
C SER A 30 0.99 -6.99 -12.92
N GLY A 31 0.18 -7.84 -12.31
CA GLY A 31 0.34 -8.30 -10.93
C GLY A 31 1.56 -9.18 -10.63
N SER A 32 2.50 -9.26 -11.54
CA SER A 32 3.77 -9.95 -11.34
C SER A 32 4.89 -9.21 -12.06
N GLY A 33 6.12 -9.39 -11.62
CA GLY A 33 7.29 -8.78 -12.23
C GLY A 33 8.35 -8.38 -11.22
N LYS A 34 9.49 -7.92 -11.73
CA LYS A 34 10.67 -7.60 -10.92
C LYS A 34 10.44 -6.50 -9.87
N TYR A 35 9.56 -5.53 -10.16
CA TYR A 35 9.30 -4.44 -9.21
C TYR A 35 8.40 -4.87 -8.06
N LEU A 36 7.48 -5.78 -8.30
CA LEU A 36 6.67 -6.39 -7.24
C LEU A 36 7.57 -7.15 -6.26
N GLU A 37 8.40 -8.03 -6.78
CA GLU A 37 9.34 -8.81 -5.98
C GLU A 37 10.33 -7.92 -5.22
N LYS A 38 10.88 -6.90 -5.89
CA LYS A 38 11.78 -5.93 -5.27
C LYS A 38 11.11 -5.13 -4.17
N PHE A 39 9.86 -4.73 -4.36
CA PHE A 39 9.07 -4.01 -3.35
C PHE A 39 8.84 -4.90 -2.12
N GLU A 40 8.37 -6.11 -2.31
CA GLU A 40 8.12 -7.06 -1.22
C GLU A 40 9.40 -7.36 -0.44
N SER A 41 10.51 -7.60 -1.14
CA SER A 41 11.81 -7.83 -0.53
C SER A 41 12.30 -6.63 0.30
N SER A 42 12.21 -5.43 -0.27
CA SER A 42 12.63 -4.20 0.41
C SER A 42 11.80 -3.92 1.68
N ILE A 43 10.49 -4.12 1.62
CA ILE A 43 9.63 -3.98 2.79
C ILE A 43 9.96 -5.04 3.84
N GLY A 44 10.23 -6.27 3.41
CA GLY A 44 10.67 -7.34 4.31
C GLY A 44 11.95 -7.00 5.07
N GLU A 45 12.93 -6.42 4.37
CA GLU A 45 14.18 -5.96 4.98
C GLU A 45 13.95 -4.84 6.01
N ILE A 46 13.16 -3.83 5.64
CA ILE A 46 12.89 -2.67 6.50
C ILE A 46 12.11 -3.08 7.76
N THR A 47 11.18 -4.01 7.64
CA THR A 47 10.30 -4.43 8.72
C THR A 47 10.78 -5.67 9.47
N ASP A 48 11.88 -6.26 9.04
CA ASP A 48 12.40 -7.55 9.53
C ASP A 48 11.32 -8.64 9.49
N SER A 49 10.55 -8.65 8.41
CA SER A 49 9.48 -9.63 8.21
C SER A 49 9.89 -10.65 7.14
N PRO A 50 9.79 -11.95 7.43
CA PRO A 50 10.12 -12.99 6.47
C PRO A 50 9.08 -13.13 5.35
N TYR A 51 7.88 -12.59 5.55
CA TYR A 51 6.77 -12.70 4.61
C TYR A 51 6.14 -11.34 4.36
N VAL A 52 6.08 -10.95 3.09
CA VAL A 52 5.45 -9.71 2.66
C VAL A 52 4.63 -10.01 1.41
N VAL A 53 3.42 -9.52 1.38
CA VAL A 53 2.52 -9.62 0.23
C VAL A 53 2.08 -8.21 -0.15
N ALA A 54 2.40 -7.80 -1.37
CA ALA A 54 1.96 -6.52 -1.90
C ALA A 54 0.49 -6.58 -2.33
N CYS A 55 -0.24 -5.50 -2.07
CA CYS A 55 -1.61 -5.32 -2.48
C CYS A 55 -1.75 -4.07 -3.33
N MET A 56 -2.81 -3.98 -4.10
CA MET A 56 -3.06 -2.87 -5.00
C MET A 56 -3.21 -1.52 -4.27
N ASN A 57 -3.75 -1.54 -3.07
CA ASN A 57 -3.96 -0.35 -2.23
C ASN A 57 -4.10 -0.75 -0.75
N GLY A 58 -4.15 0.25 0.13
CA GLY A 58 -4.29 0.03 1.57
C GLY A 58 -5.62 -0.59 1.98
N THR A 59 -6.71 -0.29 1.28
CA THR A 59 -8.02 -0.90 1.53
C THR A 59 -7.98 -2.42 1.34
N SER A 60 -7.42 -2.88 0.23
CA SER A 60 -7.24 -4.31 -0.05
C SER A 60 -6.28 -4.96 0.94
N ALA A 61 -5.21 -4.26 1.33
CA ALA A 61 -4.25 -4.75 2.30
C ALA A 61 -4.86 -4.95 3.68
N LEU A 62 -5.67 -4.00 4.15
CA LEU A 62 -6.39 -4.12 5.43
C LEU A 62 -7.40 -5.25 5.40
N HIS A 63 -8.16 -5.39 4.32
CA HIS A 63 -9.11 -6.49 4.15
C HIS A 63 -8.38 -7.85 4.22
N LEU A 64 -7.29 -7.99 3.49
CA LEU A 64 -6.49 -9.21 3.51
C LEU A 64 -5.93 -9.50 4.91
N ALA A 65 -5.41 -8.48 5.59
CA ALA A 65 -4.87 -8.61 6.94
C ALA A 65 -5.92 -9.06 7.95
N LEU A 66 -7.12 -8.47 7.93
CA LEU A 66 -8.23 -8.86 8.80
C LEU A 66 -8.68 -10.29 8.52
N THR A 67 -8.77 -10.66 7.26
CA THR A 67 -9.13 -12.02 6.84
C THR A 67 -8.09 -13.03 7.30
N ALA A 68 -6.81 -12.72 7.11
CA ALA A 68 -5.71 -13.59 7.54
C ALA A 68 -5.64 -13.73 9.07
N ALA A 69 -6.00 -12.68 9.80
CA ALA A 69 -6.09 -12.71 11.26
C ALA A 69 -7.31 -13.50 11.78
N GLY A 70 -8.21 -13.93 10.90
CA GLY A 70 -9.40 -14.70 11.27
C GLY A 70 -10.55 -13.87 11.84
N VAL A 71 -10.55 -12.56 11.62
CA VAL A 71 -11.62 -11.66 12.07
C VAL A 71 -12.92 -12.00 11.34
N LYS A 72 -14.01 -12.10 12.07
CA LYS A 72 -15.33 -12.48 11.59
C LYS A 72 -16.39 -11.47 12.00
N SER A 73 -17.55 -11.58 11.39
CA SER A 73 -18.72 -10.80 11.77
C SER A 73 -19.04 -11.00 13.26
N GLY A 74 -19.23 -9.90 13.99
CA GLY A 74 -19.47 -9.90 15.42
C GLY A 74 -18.21 -9.68 16.27
N ASP A 75 -17.01 -9.77 15.68
CA ASP A 75 -15.77 -9.46 16.38
C ASP A 75 -15.59 -7.97 16.60
N GLU A 76 -14.90 -7.61 17.67
CA GLU A 76 -14.51 -6.24 17.97
C GLU A 76 -13.09 -5.97 17.49
N VAL A 77 -12.88 -4.83 16.84
CA VAL A 77 -11.59 -4.41 16.31
C VAL A 77 -11.26 -3.01 16.82
N LEU A 78 -10.07 -2.86 17.42
CA LEU A 78 -9.58 -1.56 17.85
C LEU A 78 -9.03 -0.79 16.66
N ALA A 79 -9.49 0.45 16.49
CA ALA A 79 -9.03 1.32 15.42
C ALA A 79 -8.76 2.74 15.96
N PRO A 80 -7.75 3.46 15.43
CA PRO A 80 -7.49 4.83 15.84
C PRO A 80 -8.63 5.75 15.38
N THR A 81 -8.89 6.82 16.15
CA THR A 81 -9.91 7.82 15.82
C THR A 81 -9.47 8.78 14.74
N LEU A 82 -8.16 9.04 14.64
CA LEU A 82 -7.56 9.85 13.59
C LEU A 82 -6.84 8.94 12.59
N THR A 83 -7.53 8.59 11.52
CA THR A 83 -7.01 7.70 10.49
C THR A 83 -7.71 7.96 9.16
N PHE A 84 -7.14 7.47 8.09
CA PHE A 84 -7.78 7.50 6.78
C PHE A 84 -9.04 6.61 6.80
N ILE A 85 -10.06 7.01 6.04
CA ILE A 85 -11.36 6.32 6.03
C ILE A 85 -11.26 4.82 5.72
N LEU A 86 -10.26 4.42 4.94
CA LEU A 86 -10.05 3.01 4.57
C LEU A 86 -9.86 2.08 5.78
N SER A 87 -9.41 2.60 6.93
CA SER A 87 -9.28 1.83 8.16
C SER A 87 -10.63 1.45 8.78
N LEU A 88 -11.70 2.13 8.41
CA LEU A 88 -13.03 1.99 9.01
C LEU A 88 -14.06 1.34 8.09
N ILE A 89 -13.84 1.31 6.79
CA ILE A 89 -14.82 0.81 5.81
C ILE A 89 -15.07 -0.70 5.90
N HIS A 90 -14.22 -1.43 6.61
CA HIS A 90 -14.38 -2.88 6.84
C HIS A 90 -15.23 -3.21 8.07
N ILE A 91 -15.60 -2.20 8.83
CA ILE A 91 -16.46 -2.33 10.02
C ILE A 91 -17.95 -2.46 9.63
#